data_5addbdf02a02d58942ab60051462fb95
#
_entry.id   5addbdf02a02d58942ab60051462fb95
#
_cell.length_a   1.000
_cell.length_b   1.000
_cell.length_c   1.000
_cell.angle_alpha   90.00
_cell.angle_beta   90.00
_cell.angle_gamma   90.00
#
_symmetry.space_group_name_H-M   'P 1'
#
loop_
_entity.id
_entity.type
_entity.pdbx_description
1 polymer ?
#
loop_
_entity_poly.entity_id
_entity_poly.type
_entity_poly.pdbx_seq_one_letter_code
_entity_poly.pdbx_strand_id
1 'polypeptide(L)'
;MEHMKAIIAKNIVELRKRNNMTQFDLAEKLNYSDKAVSKWERGESVPDISVLKKIADMFSVTVDYLINEDHTKEVEETRRYTKRKLRNRMLITAISITLVWFVAIFIYSNVDLMVSGKPHWLTFLYAIPASMIVWLVFNTIWFNRRRNFLIISLLMWSALACFYISMQVFGFNLWLFFLLGIPGQIIIILWSGLRSKRRKKNL
;
A
#
# COMPACT_ATOMS: atom_id res chain seq x y z
N MET A 1 6.77 29.05 -31.85
CA MET A 1 7.54 27.82 -32.09
C MET A 1 8.83 27.78 -31.28
N GLU A 2 9.60 28.87 -31.17
CA GLU A 2 10.86 28.90 -30.39
C GLU A 2 10.69 28.57 -28.91
N HIS A 3 9.65 29.10 -28.28
CA HIS A 3 9.34 28.83 -26.86
C HIS A 3 9.14 27.31 -26.59
N MET A 4 8.39 26.61 -27.46
CA MET A 4 8.18 25.17 -27.32
C MET A 4 9.48 24.39 -27.48
N LYS A 5 10.39 24.78 -28.40
CA LYS A 5 11.71 24.16 -28.54
C LYS A 5 12.53 24.26 -27.27
N ALA A 6 12.52 25.44 -26.63
CA ALA A 6 13.23 25.67 -25.38
C ALA A 6 12.70 24.81 -24.22
N ILE A 7 11.36 24.66 -24.14
CA ILE A 7 10.71 23.82 -23.13
C ILE A 7 11.11 22.34 -23.31
N ILE A 8 10.99 21.83 -24.53
CA ILE A 8 11.35 20.43 -24.84
C ILE A 8 12.84 20.19 -24.54
N ALA A 9 13.72 21.11 -24.93
CA ALA A 9 15.14 21.03 -24.66
C ALA A 9 15.44 20.95 -23.16
N LYS A 10 14.85 21.87 -22.37
CA LYS A 10 14.98 21.91 -20.91
C LYS A 10 14.53 20.59 -20.26
N ASN A 11 13.36 20.08 -20.66
CA ASN A 11 12.80 18.86 -20.09
C ASN A 11 13.62 17.62 -20.41
N ILE A 12 14.14 17.50 -21.65
CA ILE A 12 15.04 16.42 -22.03
C ILE A 12 16.33 16.45 -21.20
N VAL A 13 16.97 17.62 -21.05
CA VAL A 13 18.17 17.78 -20.23
C VAL A 13 17.92 17.40 -18.78
N GLU A 14 16.80 17.83 -18.22
CA GLU A 14 16.44 17.55 -16.83
C GLU A 14 16.23 16.06 -16.60
N LEU A 15 15.44 15.38 -17.45
CA LEU A 15 15.20 13.94 -17.36
C LEU A 15 16.49 13.13 -17.50
N ARG A 16 17.34 13.48 -18.47
CA ARG A 16 18.62 12.82 -18.67
C ARG A 16 19.53 12.96 -17.44
N LYS A 17 19.69 14.17 -16.92
CA LYS A 17 20.52 14.45 -15.73
C LYS A 17 19.99 13.74 -14.48
N ARG A 18 18.66 13.73 -14.26
CA ARG A 18 18.03 13.00 -13.15
C ARG A 18 18.32 11.50 -13.17
N ASN A 19 18.49 10.95 -14.36
CA ASN A 19 18.82 9.53 -14.55
C ASN A 19 20.34 9.27 -14.66
N ASN A 20 21.20 10.25 -14.36
CA ASN A 20 22.66 10.16 -14.41
C ASN A 20 23.20 9.70 -15.77
N MET A 21 22.55 10.09 -16.87
CA MET A 21 22.94 9.72 -18.25
C MET A 21 23.75 10.85 -18.90
N THR A 22 24.72 10.47 -19.74
CA THR A 22 25.41 11.39 -20.66
C THR A 22 24.56 11.61 -21.92
N GLN A 23 24.91 12.63 -22.74
CA GLN A 23 24.26 12.81 -24.06
C GLN A 23 24.49 11.60 -24.97
N PHE A 24 25.66 10.99 -24.86
CA PHE A 24 26.02 9.78 -25.59
C PHE A 24 25.13 8.59 -25.19
N ASP A 25 24.93 8.34 -23.88
CA ASP A 25 24.06 7.28 -23.38
C ASP A 25 22.62 7.43 -23.87
N LEU A 26 22.10 8.67 -23.91
CA LEU A 26 20.78 8.96 -24.42
C LEU A 26 20.69 8.71 -25.92
N ALA A 27 21.71 9.13 -26.68
CA ALA A 27 21.79 8.93 -28.11
C ALA A 27 21.82 7.44 -28.48
N GLU A 28 22.64 6.65 -27.79
CA GLU A 28 22.73 5.20 -27.96
C GLU A 28 21.38 4.50 -27.75
N LYS A 29 20.70 4.82 -26.65
CA LYS A 29 19.39 4.22 -26.35
C LYS A 29 18.29 4.59 -27.35
N LEU A 30 18.37 5.76 -27.95
CA LEU A 30 17.42 6.21 -28.96
C LEU A 30 17.78 5.76 -30.38
N ASN A 31 18.97 5.17 -30.61
CA ASN A 31 19.55 4.90 -31.91
C ASN A 31 19.74 6.18 -32.77
N TYR A 32 20.24 7.24 -32.14
CA TYR A 32 20.57 8.52 -32.76
C TYR A 32 22.02 8.92 -32.49
N SER A 33 22.51 9.94 -33.19
CA SER A 33 23.84 10.48 -32.93
C SER A 33 23.83 11.42 -31.69
N ASP A 34 24.96 11.48 -31.01
CA ASP A 34 25.22 12.46 -29.92
C ASP A 34 25.00 13.90 -30.36
N LYS A 35 25.35 14.20 -31.63
CA LYS A 35 25.13 15.51 -32.26
C LYS A 35 23.64 15.85 -32.38
N ALA A 36 22.78 14.86 -32.65
CA ALA A 36 21.34 15.07 -32.74
C ALA A 36 20.77 15.40 -31.35
N VAL A 37 21.13 14.61 -30.34
CA VAL A 37 20.72 14.85 -28.95
C VAL A 37 21.22 16.22 -28.46
N SER A 38 22.47 16.58 -28.78
CA SER A 38 23.04 17.88 -28.44
C SER A 38 22.24 19.04 -29.06
N LYS A 39 21.80 18.91 -30.33
CA LYS A 39 20.95 19.93 -30.98
C LYS A 39 19.58 20.04 -30.32
N TRP A 40 18.99 18.91 -29.92
CA TRP A 40 17.70 18.92 -29.19
C TRP A 40 17.82 19.60 -27.83
N GLU A 41 18.90 19.31 -27.09
CA GLU A 41 19.14 19.90 -25.77
C GLU A 41 19.49 21.40 -25.80
N ARG A 42 20.03 21.88 -26.93
CA ARG A 42 20.25 23.32 -27.16
C ARG A 42 19.03 24.04 -27.72
N GLY A 43 17.96 23.31 -28.06
CA GLY A 43 16.75 23.88 -28.68
C GLY A 43 16.94 24.27 -30.15
N GLU A 44 18.03 23.87 -30.78
CA GLU A 44 18.27 24.14 -32.22
C GLU A 44 17.31 23.34 -33.12
N SER A 45 16.95 22.15 -32.69
CA SER A 45 15.98 21.29 -33.38
C SER A 45 15.07 20.57 -32.37
N VAL A 46 13.92 20.12 -32.83
CA VAL A 46 12.99 19.32 -32.03
C VAL A 46 13.05 17.88 -32.49
N PRO A 47 13.06 16.89 -31.56
CA PRO A 47 12.84 15.50 -31.91
C PRO A 47 11.46 15.34 -32.58
N ASP A 48 11.38 14.41 -33.50
CA ASP A 48 10.10 14.06 -34.10
C ASP A 48 9.19 13.37 -33.06
N ILE A 49 7.87 13.32 -33.33
CA ILE A 49 6.86 12.77 -32.40
C ILE A 49 7.19 11.32 -32.00
N SER A 50 7.70 10.52 -32.91
CA SER A 50 8.08 9.14 -32.64
C SER A 50 9.23 9.05 -31.64
N VAL A 51 10.19 9.99 -31.74
CA VAL A 51 11.33 10.09 -30.81
C VAL A 51 10.89 10.65 -29.47
N LEU A 52 10.03 11.68 -29.46
CA LEU A 52 9.45 12.21 -28.21
C LEU A 52 8.70 11.11 -27.44
N LYS A 53 7.96 10.24 -28.15
CA LYS A 53 7.31 9.09 -27.53
C LYS A 53 8.31 8.10 -26.94
N LYS A 54 9.39 7.78 -27.66
CA LYS A 54 10.45 6.90 -27.15
C LYS A 54 11.13 7.49 -25.90
N ILE A 55 11.38 8.80 -25.89
CA ILE A 55 11.95 9.51 -24.73
C ILE A 55 10.98 9.43 -23.55
N ALA A 56 9.70 9.69 -23.79
CA ALA A 56 8.65 9.62 -22.76
C ALA A 56 8.55 8.21 -22.15
N ASP A 57 8.49 7.17 -22.97
CA ASP A 57 8.43 5.77 -22.53
C ASP A 57 9.68 5.38 -21.75
N MET A 58 10.87 5.78 -22.20
CA MET A 58 12.15 5.47 -21.55
C MET A 58 12.26 6.09 -20.16
N PHE A 59 11.77 7.31 -19.98
CA PHE A 59 11.80 8.01 -18.69
C PHE A 59 10.53 7.83 -17.86
N SER A 60 9.56 7.02 -18.36
CA SER A 60 8.26 6.78 -17.71
C SER A 60 7.49 8.08 -17.41
N VAL A 61 7.51 9.00 -18.36
CA VAL A 61 6.75 10.25 -18.37
C VAL A 61 5.78 10.27 -19.57
N THR A 62 4.89 11.27 -19.63
CA THR A 62 4.02 11.46 -20.80
C THR A 62 4.71 12.35 -21.85
N VAL A 63 4.24 12.29 -23.10
CA VAL A 63 4.71 13.24 -24.14
C VAL A 63 4.29 14.67 -23.73
N ASP A 64 3.15 14.80 -23.06
CA ASP A 64 2.66 16.07 -22.52
C ASP A 64 3.64 16.70 -21.53
N TYR A 65 4.28 15.88 -20.69
CA TYR A 65 5.36 16.31 -19.81
C TYR A 65 6.52 16.94 -20.59
N LEU A 66 6.88 16.40 -21.74
CA LEU A 66 8.01 16.91 -22.51
C LEU A 66 7.72 18.26 -23.16
N ILE A 67 6.47 18.56 -23.51
CA ILE A 67 6.07 19.76 -24.25
C ILE A 67 5.55 20.90 -23.36
N ASN A 68 5.27 20.63 -22.08
CA ASN A 68 4.81 21.63 -21.12
C ASN A 68 5.91 22.09 -20.17
N GLU A 69 5.86 23.36 -19.77
CA GLU A 69 6.80 23.92 -18.80
C GLU A 69 6.37 23.65 -17.35
N ASP A 70 5.07 23.57 -17.13
CA ASP A 70 4.48 23.39 -15.81
C ASP A 70 4.01 21.95 -15.61
N HIS A 71 4.77 21.19 -14.84
CA HIS A 71 4.48 19.81 -14.48
C HIS A 71 3.62 19.69 -13.21
N THR A 72 3.21 20.81 -12.61
CA THR A 72 2.42 20.81 -11.35
C THR A 72 1.09 20.11 -11.51
N LYS A 73 0.43 20.26 -12.65
CA LYS A 73 -0.86 19.60 -12.94
C LYS A 73 -0.73 18.08 -12.96
N GLU A 74 0.26 17.56 -13.66
CA GLU A 74 0.49 16.11 -13.79
C GLU A 74 0.87 15.48 -12.45
N VAL A 75 1.74 16.16 -11.69
CA VAL A 75 2.10 15.77 -10.32
C VAL A 75 0.88 15.81 -9.39
N GLU A 76 0.06 16.87 -9.50
CA GLU A 76 -1.17 16.97 -8.71
C GLU A 76 -2.21 15.91 -9.08
N GLU A 77 -2.42 15.63 -10.36
CA GLU A 77 -3.35 14.58 -10.82
C GLU A 77 -2.91 13.20 -10.34
N THR A 78 -1.64 12.87 -10.48
CA THR A 78 -1.06 11.63 -9.97
C THR A 78 -1.22 11.53 -8.45
N ARG A 79 -0.99 12.63 -7.73
CA ARG A 79 -1.19 12.71 -6.27
C ARG A 79 -2.66 12.54 -5.89
N ARG A 80 -3.58 13.18 -6.63
CA ARG A 80 -5.04 13.06 -6.42
C ARG A 80 -5.50 11.64 -6.69
N TYR A 81 -5.04 11.01 -7.78
CA TYR A 81 -5.35 9.62 -8.12
C TYR A 81 -4.88 8.66 -7.02
N THR A 82 -3.63 8.80 -6.59
CA THR A 82 -3.05 7.96 -5.52
C THR A 82 -3.79 8.12 -4.20
N LYS A 83 -4.13 9.37 -3.81
CA LYS A 83 -4.94 9.66 -2.62
C LYS A 83 -6.35 9.05 -2.73
N ARG A 84 -7.00 9.17 -3.89
CA ARG A 84 -8.33 8.60 -4.15
C ARG A 84 -8.31 7.08 -4.04
N LYS A 85 -7.32 6.43 -4.65
CA LYS A 85 -7.12 4.98 -4.57
C LYS A 85 -6.89 4.50 -3.14
N LEU A 86 -6.07 5.22 -2.37
CA LEU A 86 -5.82 4.93 -0.96
C LEU A 86 -7.09 5.08 -0.12
N ARG A 87 -7.84 6.18 -0.32
CA ARG A 87 -9.12 6.43 0.36
C ARG A 87 -10.14 5.33 0.08
N ASN A 88 -10.28 4.91 -1.18
CA ASN A 88 -11.20 3.85 -1.55
C ASN A 88 -10.84 2.52 -0.87
N ARG A 89 -9.55 2.18 -0.79
CA ARG A 89 -9.07 0.99 -0.07
C ARG A 89 -9.40 1.05 1.42
N MET A 90 -9.19 2.20 2.06
CA MET A 90 -9.56 2.40 3.47
C MET A 90 -11.07 2.29 3.67
N LEU A 91 -11.89 2.87 2.79
CA LEU A 91 -13.35 2.78 2.87
C LEU A 91 -13.83 1.33 2.73
N ILE A 92 -13.31 0.56 1.78
CA ILE A 92 -13.68 -0.85 1.61
C ILE A 92 -13.31 -1.65 2.86
N THR A 93 -12.13 -1.41 3.44
CA THR A 93 -11.72 -2.07 4.69
C THR A 93 -12.66 -1.73 5.84
N ALA A 94 -13.02 -0.45 5.99
CA ALA A 94 -13.94 0.00 7.03
C ALA A 94 -15.34 -0.63 6.87
N ILE A 95 -15.90 -0.63 5.65
CA ILE A 95 -17.19 -1.24 5.34
C ILE A 95 -17.16 -2.74 5.68
N SER A 96 -16.08 -3.45 5.32
CA SER A 96 -15.96 -4.89 5.61
C SER A 96 -15.91 -5.18 7.11
N ILE A 97 -15.22 -4.34 7.89
CA ILE A 97 -15.20 -4.46 9.36
C ILE A 97 -16.59 -4.16 9.94
N THR A 98 -17.26 -3.12 9.45
CA THR A 98 -18.63 -2.79 9.88
C THR A 98 -19.61 -3.93 9.57
N LEU A 99 -19.43 -4.62 8.45
CA LEU A 99 -20.23 -5.78 8.09
C LEU A 99 -20.09 -6.92 9.12
N VAL A 100 -18.88 -7.17 9.63
CA VAL A 100 -18.66 -8.17 10.71
C VAL A 100 -19.47 -7.83 11.94
N TRP A 101 -19.48 -6.55 12.34
CA TRP A 101 -20.27 -6.09 13.49
C TRP A 101 -21.78 -6.15 13.23
N PHE A 102 -22.21 -5.85 12.00
CA PHE A 102 -23.61 -6.01 11.61
C PHE A 102 -24.07 -7.46 11.73
N VAL A 103 -23.25 -8.41 11.27
CA VAL A 103 -23.54 -9.85 11.42
C VAL A 103 -23.57 -10.26 12.88
N ALA A 104 -22.66 -9.74 13.72
CA ALA A 104 -22.67 -10.02 15.16
C ALA A 104 -23.95 -9.53 15.84
N ILE A 105 -24.42 -8.33 15.50
CA ILE A 105 -25.69 -7.77 16.01
C ILE A 105 -26.87 -8.63 15.54
N PHE A 106 -26.87 -9.04 14.26
CA PHE A 106 -27.92 -9.88 13.72
C PHE A 106 -28.00 -11.24 14.42
N ILE A 107 -26.86 -11.89 14.65
CA ILE A 107 -26.79 -13.15 15.39
C ILE A 107 -27.29 -12.95 16.84
N TYR A 108 -26.80 -11.89 17.51
CA TYR A 108 -27.23 -11.58 18.88
C TYR A 108 -28.75 -11.44 18.97
N SER A 109 -29.35 -10.66 18.08
CA SER A 109 -30.80 -10.39 18.07
C SER A 109 -31.62 -11.68 17.84
N ASN A 110 -31.17 -12.56 16.95
CA ASN A 110 -31.91 -13.82 16.66
C ASN A 110 -31.73 -14.85 17.77
N VAL A 111 -30.55 -14.96 18.38
CA VAL A 111 -30.30 -15.91 19.47
C VAL A 111 -31.01 -15.49 20.73
N ASP A 112 -31.11 -14.18 21.03
CA ASP A 112 -31.84 -13.67 22.18
C ASP A 112 -33.35 -13.97 22.11
N LEU A 113 -33.92 -13.99 20.89
CA LEU A 113 -35.30 -14.36 20.64
C LEU A 113 -35.58 -15.85 20.83
N MET A 114 -34.58 -16.73 20.57
CA MET A 114 -34.75 -18.17 20.56
C MET A 114 -34.38 -18.85 21.87
N VAL A 115 -33.44 -18.32 22.62
CA VAL A 115 -32.84 -18.95 23.80
C VAL A 115 -32.74 -17.96 24.94
N SER A 116 -33.74 -17.93 25.80
CA SER A 116 -33.71 -17.15 27.02
C SER A 116 -32.79 -17.80 28.08
N GLY A 117 -31.96 -16.97 28.74
CA GLY A 117 -31.22 -17.36 29.94
C GLY A 117 -29.73 -17.67 29.79
N LYS A 118 -29.13 -17.49 28.60
CA LYS A 118 -27.65 -17.59 28.40
C LYS A 118 -27.02 -16.22 28.07
N PRO A 119 -25.76 -15.99 28.41
CA PRO A 119 -25.09 -14.73 28.14
C PRO A 119 -24.73 -14.61 26.65
N HIS A 120 -25.66 -14.10 25.83
CA HIS A 120 -25.49 -13.94 24.37
C HIS A 120 -24.52 -12.81 24.01
N TRP A 121 -24.11 -11.96 24.97
CA TRP A 121 -23.13 -10.90 24.77
C TRP A 121 -21.75 -11.41 24.27
N LEU A 122 -21.43 -12.69 24.47
CA LEU A 122 -20.23 -13.33 23.93
C LEU A 122 -20.12 -13.17 22.41
N THR A 123 -21.24 -13.01 21.69
CA THR A 123 -21.25 -12.77 20.24
C THR A 123 -20.42 -11.53 19.86
N PHE A 124 -20.53 -10.47 20.65
CA PHE A 124 -19.73 -9.25 20.43
C PHE A 124 -18.26 -9.47 20.72
N LEU A 125 -17.94 -10.31 21.69
CA LEU A 125 -16.56 -10.65 22.00
C LEU A 125 -15.87 -11.36 20.84
N TYR A 126 -16.55 -12.30 20.18
CA TYR A 126 -16.01 -12.99 18.99
C TYR A 126 -15.93 -12.11 17.74
N ALA A 127 -16.70 -11.04 17.67
CA ALA A 127 -16.60 -10.08 16.56
C ALA A 127 -15.24 -9.33 16.56
N ILE A 128 -14.55 -9.22 17.70
CA ILE A 128 -13.25 -8.56 17.80
C ILE A 128 -12.17 -9.31 17.01
N PRO A 129 -11.83 -10.59 17.30
CA PRO A 129 -10.85 -11.31 16.50
C PRO A 129 -11.28 -11.49 15.05
N ALA A 130 -12.58 -11.65 14.75
CA ALA A 130 -13.09 -11.70 13.39
C ALA A 130 -12.79 -10.41 12.61
N SER A 131 -13.01 -9.24 13.19
CA SER A 131 -12.67 -7.96 12.57
C SER A 131 -11.16 -7.78 12.39
N MET A 132 -10.33 -8.30 13.32
CA MET A 132 -8.86 -8.29 13.19
C MET A 132 -8.38 -9.16 12.02
N ILE A 133 -9.02 -10.31 11.76
CA ILE A 133 -8.73 -11.17 10.61
C ILE A 133 -9.00 -10.41 9.30
N VAL A 134 -10.17 -9.78 9.19
CA VAL A 134 -10.54 -8.97 8.03
C VAL A 134 -9.52 -7.85 7.81
N TRP A 135 -9.14 -7.13 8.88
CA TRP A 135 -8.12 -6.09 8.80
C TRP A 135 -6.76 -6.63 8.36
N LEU A 136 -6.32 -7.78 8.88
CA LEU A 136 -5.06 -8.43 8.49
C LEU A 136 -5.04 -8.77 7.01
N VAL A 137 -6.13 -9.33 6.47
CA VAL A 137 -6.26 -9.69 5.05
C VAL A 137 -6.09 -8.44 4.17
N PHE A 138 -6.86 -7.40 4.41
CA PHE A 138 -6.78 -6.17 3.61
C PHE A 138 -5.43 -5.45 3.78
N ASN A 139 -4.85 -5.45 4.99
CA ASN A 139 -3.53 -4.88 5.20
C ASN A 139 -2.45 -5.65 4.43
N THR A 140 -2.58 -6.96 4.30
CA THR A 140 -1.63 -7.80 3.55
C THR A 140 -1.74 -7.57 2.04
N ILE A 141 -2.95 -7.35 1.52
CA ILE A 141 -3.22 -7.17 0.08
C ILE A 141 -2.88 -5.75 -0.37
N TRP A 142 -3.30 -4.71 0.38
CA TRP A 142 -3.31 -3.32 -0.10
C TRP A 142 -2.33 -2.39 0.59
N PHE A 143 -1.88 -2.74 1.79
CA PHE A 143 -1.05 -1.88 2.62
C PHE A 143 0.33 -2.47 2.92
N ASN A 144 1.05 -1.84 3.80
CA ASN A 144 2.41 -2.21 4.12
C ASN A 144 2.45 -3.42 5.08
N ARG A 145 2.98 -4.54 4.60
CA ARG A 145 3.18 -5.77 5.38
C ARG A 145 4.03 -5.60 6.65
N ARG A 146 4.75 -4.47 6.79
CA ARG A 146 5.56 -4.19 8.00
C ARG A 146 4.71 -4.08 9.26
N ARG A 147 3.44 -3.65 9.17
CA ARG A 147 2.53 -3.51 10.31
C ARG A 147 1.77 -4.80 10.65
N ASN A 148 1.90 -5.84 9.84
CA ASN A 148 1.16 -7.09 10.07
C ASN A 148 1.51 -7.74 11.41
N PHE A 149 2.75 -7.58 11.90
CA PHE A 149 3.14 -8.14 13.19
C PHE A 149 2.31 -7.57 14.35
N LEU A 150 1.97 -6.27 14.30
CA LEU A 150 1.10 -5.64 15.31
C LEU A 150 -0.32 -6.22 15.26
N ILE A 151 -0.86 -6.37 14.05
CA ILE A 151 -2.22 -6.90 13.87
C ILE A 151 -2.27 -8.37 14.29
N ILE A 152 -1.25 -9.17 13.96
CA ILE A 152 -1.14 -10.57 14.37
C ILE A 152 -1.00 -10.68 15.89
N SER A 153 -0.22 -9.80 16.53
CA SER A 153 -0.08 -9.75 17.99
C SER A 153 -1.43 -9.45 18.65
N LEU A 154 -2.15 -8.42 18.19
CA LEU A 154 -3.47 -8.06 18.69
C LEU A 154 -4.49 -9.19 18.47
N LEU A 155 -4.44 -9.86 17.31
CA LEU A 155 -5.29 -11.01 17.01
C LEU A 155 -5.05 -12.15 18.00
N MET A 156 -3.79 -12.49 18.28
CA MET A 156 -3.43 -13.54 19.23
C MET A 156 -3.97 -13.22 20.64
N TRP A 157 -3.73 -12.01 21.13
CA TRP A 157 -4.20 -11.62 22.46
C TRP A 157 -5.72 -11.54 22.57
N SER A 158 -6.40 -11.05 21.51
CA SER A 158 -7.87 -11.03 21.47
C SER A 158 -8.46 -12.43 21.44
N ALA A 159 -7.85 -13.38 20.70
CA ALA A 159 -8.28 -14.77 20.69
C ALA A 159 -8.10 -15.46 22.05
N LEU A 160 -6.97 -15.24 22.74
CA LEU A 160 -6.76 -15.75 24.09
C LEU A 160 -7.76 -15.17 25.08
N ALA A 161 -8.05 -13.87 25.01
CA ALA A 161 -9.05 -13.22 25.85
C ALA A 161 -10.46 -13.78 25.59
N CYS A 162 -10.86 -13.96 24.33
CA CYS A 162 -12.12 -14.59 23.97
C CYS A 162 -12.25 -15.99 24.52
N PHE A 163 -11.21 -16.80 24.39
CA PHE A 163 -11.18 -18.15 24.93
C PHE A 163 -11.32 -18.18 26.46
N TYR A 164 -10.52 -17.37 27.15
CA TYR A 164 -10.58 -17.28 28.62
C TYR A 164 -11.96 -16.87 29.13
N ILE A 165 -12.52 -15.78 28.58
CA ILE A 165 -13.83 -15.28 28.99
C ILE A 165 -14.93 -16.30 28.71
N SER A 166 -14.87 -17.00 27.57
CA SER A 166 -15.80 -18.06 27.25
C SER A 166 -15.74 -19.19 28.26
N MET A 167 -14.54 -19.65 28.64
CA MET A 167 -14.36 -20.71 29.64
C MET A 167 -14.82 -20.29 31.02
N GLN A 168 -14.61 -19.02 31.39
CA GLN A 168 -15.09 -18.49 32.65
C GLN A 168 -16.63 -18.49 32.78
N VAL A 169 -17.34 -18.22 31.68
CA VAL A 169 -18.80 -18.31 31.62
C VAL A 169 -19.29 -19.74 31.82
N PHE A 170 -18.49 -20.75 31.41
CA PHE A 170 -18.80 -22.16 31.67
C PHE A 170 -18.30 -22.66 33.05
N GLY A 171 -17.78 -21.77 33.90
CA GLY A 171 -17.33 -22.09 35.25
C GLY A 171 -15.88 -22.56 35.36
N PHE A 172 -15.10 -22.54 34.25
CA PHE A 172 -13.69 -22.93 34.23
C PHE A 172 -12.78 -21.69 34.36
N ASN A 173 -11.99 -21.63 35.40
CA ASN A 173 -11.01 -20.55 35.59
C ASN A 173 -9.64 -20.96 35.02
N LEU A 174 -9.41 -20.68 33.75
CA LEU A 174 -8.22 -21.07 33.00
C LEU A 174 -7.27 -19.89 32.76
N TRP A 175 -7.04 -19.01 33.75
CA TRP A 175 -6.19 -17.83 33.60
C TRP A 175 -4.75 -18.16 33.15
N LEU A 176 -4.24 -19.37 33.47
CA LEU A 176 -2.93 -19.85 33.03
C LEU A 176 -2.74 -19.90 31.52
N PHE A 177 -3.84 -19.94 30.74
CA PHE A 177 -3.76 -19.88 29.28
C PHE A 177 -3.17 -18.57 28.75
N PHE A 178 -3.24 -17.47 29.52
CA PHE A 178 -2.55 -16.24 29.15
C PHE A 178 -1.03 -16.39 29.11
N LEU A 179 -0.44 -17.33 29.88
CA LEU A 179 0.98 -17.61 29.82
C LEU A 179 1.43 -18.15 28.44
N LEU A 180 0.54 -18.79 27.69
CA LEU A 180 0.81 -19.20 26.29
C LEU A 180 1.00 -17.99 25.35
N GLY A 181 0.44 -16.85 25.69
CA GLY A 181 0.65 -15.62 24.95
C GLY A 181 2.10 -15.13 24.96
N ILE A 182 2.86 -15.42 26.02
CA ILE A 182 4.26 -14.96 26.15
C ILE A 182 5.15 -15.59 25.08
N PRO A 183 5.29 -16.95 24.98
CA PRO A 183 6.08 -17.57 23.91
C PRO A 183 5.52 -17.26 22.52
N GLY A 184 4.20 -17.18 22.35
CA GLY A 184 3.57 -16.77 21.10
C GLY A 184 4.00 -15.37 20.67
N GLN A 185 4.03 -14.41 21.59
CA GLN A 185 4.48 -13.03 21.32
C GLN A 185 5.96 -12.99 20.93
N ILE A 186 6.81 -13.77 21.60
CA ILE A 186 8.24 -13.87 21.28
C ILE A 186 8.43 -14.39 19.85
N ILE A 187 7.70 -15.43 19.46
CA ILE A 187 7.76 -16.00 18.11
C ILE A 187 7.36 -14.95 17.07
N ILE A 188 6.28 -14.18 17.28
CA ILE A 188 5.82 -13.13 16.38
C ILE A 188 6.89 -12.05 16.19
N ILE A 189 7.54 -11.61 17.28
CA ILE A 189 8.59 -10.59 17.24
C ILE A 189 9.83 -11.11 16.50
N LEU A 190 10.31 -12.32 16.81
CA LEU A 190 11.47 -12.93 16.16
C LEU A 190 11.21 -13.13 14.65
N TRP A 191 10.05 -13.61 14.28
CA TRP A 191 9.68 -13.80 12.87
C TRP A 191 9.63 -12.48 12.10
N SER A 192 9.10 -11.43 12.72
CA SER A 192 9.11 -10.07 12.16
C SER A 192 10.53 -9.55 11.92
N GLY A 193 11.44 -9.80 12.85
CA GLY A 193 12.86 -9.43 12.77
C GLY A 193 13.61 -10.14 11.64
N LEU A 194 13.41 -11.45 11.49
CA LEU A 194 14.02 -12.26 10.43
C LEU A 194 13.58 -11.78 9.02
N ARG A 195 12.32 -11.44 8.88
CA ARG A 195 11.76 -10.94 7.61
C ARG A 195 12.29 -9.55 7.22
N SER A 196 12.62 -8.72 8.20
CA SER A 196 13.24 -7.41 8.00
C SER A 196 14.68 -7.51 7.49
N LYS A 197 15.47 -8.46 8.02
CA LYS A 197 16.89 -8.69 7.62
C LYS A 197 17.02 -9.25 6.20
N ARG A 198 16.16 -10.17 5.77
CA ARG A 198 16.17 -10.72 4.40
C ARG A 198 15.94 -9.65 3.32
N ARG A 199 15.15 -8.63 3.60
CA ARG A 199 14.85 -7.55 2.66
C ARG A 199 15.99 -6.55 2.48
N LYS A 200 16.85 -6.35 3.53
CA LYS A 200 18.04 -5.50 3.45
C LYS A 200 19.20 -6.14 2.68
N LYS A 201 19.16 -7.46 2.47
CA LYS A 201 20.20 -8.19 1.73
C LYS A 201 19.93 -8.28 0.23
N ASN A 202 18.69 -7.94 -0.20
CA ASN A 202 18.24 -7.99 -1.59
C ASN A 202 18.02 -6.56 -2.20
N LEU A 203 18.50 -5.50 -1.53
CA LEU A 203 18.63 -4.11 -1.98
C LEU A 203 20.10 -3.72 -2.09
#